data_a449e7ff0d48370e9f66166e0e428802
#
_entry.id   a449e7ff0d48370e9f66166e0e428802
#
_cell.length_a   1.000
_cell.length_b   1.000
_cell.length_c   1.000
_cell.angle_alpha   90.00
_cell.angle_beta   90.00
_cell.angle_gamma   90.00
#
_symmetry.space_group_name_H-M   'P 1'
#
loop_
_entity.id
_entity.type
_entity.pdbx_description
1 polymer ?
#
loop_
_entity_poly.entity_id
_entity_poly.type
_entity_poly.pdbx_seq_one_letter_code
_entity_poly.pdbx_strand_id
1 'polypeptide(L)'
;MNAMRVLTDVADTGAVTICLPQDVQAEAYDWPVAFFDRRVWHVGRPVPEKAALARALDVIRSAQRPLIVAGGGVVYADASAQLRELASATGIPVADTHAGKGAINWDHPSAVGGVGSTGSAAANALAHRADVVIGIGTRYSDFTTASHTIFADPDVRFVNINALGFDAAKHGATMVVADAREALVALATALEGWEVDAAYRQEAIDLDAAWQRETDACYHRDHGPLPAQTEVFGALNELMGPKDVVINAAGSMPGDLQCLWRATTPEQYHVEYAYSCMGYEIPA
;
A
#
# COMPACT_ATOMS: atom_id res chain seq x y z
N MET A 1 -19.66 17.29 -15.83
CA MET A 1 -18.30 17.43 -16.42
C MET A 1 -17.26 17.72 -15.36
N ASN A 2 -17.34 18.82 -14.60
CA ASN A 2 -16.34 19.18 -13.60
C ASN A 2 -16.17 18.14 -12.48
N ALA A 3 -17.27 17.52 -12.02
CA ALA A 3 -17.20 16.44 -11.04
C ALA A 3 -16.34 15.26 -11.52
N MET A 4 -16.57 14.83 -12.77
CA MET A 4 -15.80 13.72 -13.35
C MET A 4 -14.33 14.03 -13.52
N ARG A 5 -13.96 15.29 -13.78
CA ARG A 5 -12.56 15.70 -13.84
C ARG A 5 -11.84 15.47 -12.51
N VAL A 6 -12.49 15.71 -11.37
CA VAL A 6 -11.93 15.42 -10.05
C VAL A 6 -11.91 13.91 -9.77
N LEU A 7 -13.04 13.23 -10.05
CA LEU A 7 -13.16 11.79 -9.76
C LEU A 7 -12.22 10.91 -10.60
N THR A 8 -11.73 11.41 -11.75
CA THR A 8 -10.82 10.67 -12.63
C THR A 8 -9.38 11.20 -12.62
N ASP A 9 -9.07 12.17 -11.76
CA ASP A 9 -7.70 12.63 -11.60
C ASP A 9 -6.85 11.58 -10.89
N VAL A 10 -5.63 11.35 -11.36
CA VAL A 10 -4.75 10.31 -10.81
C VAL A 10 -4.01 10.73 -9.53
N ALA A 11 -3.92 12.04 -9.28
CA ALA A 11 -3.18 12.60 -8.15
C ALA A 11 -4.13 13.24 -7.12
N ASP A 12 -5.08 14.06 -7.61
CA ASP A 12 -5.96 14.89 -6.79
C ASP A 12 -7.41 14.36 -6.76
N THR A 13 -7.60 13.06 -7.02
CA THR A 13 -8.93 12.44 -6.91
C THR A 13 -9.50 12.55 -5.50
N GLY A 14 -10.81 12.79 -5.43
CA GLY A 14 -11.48 12.93 -4.14
C GLY A 14 -13.00 12.99 -4.29
N ALA A 15 -13.69 13.07 -3.16
CA ALA A 15 -15.14 13.20 -3.13
C ALA A 15 -15.61 14.51 -3.79
N VAL A 16 -16.73 14.45 -4.51
CA VAL A 16 -17.34 15.60 -5.14
C VAL A 16 -18.79 15.71 -4.68
N THR A 17 -19.18 16.91 -4.24
CA THR A 17 -20.56 17.21 -3.88
C THR A 17 -21.26 17.91 -5.04
N ILE A 18 -22.39 17.38 -5.49
CA ILE A 18 -23.28 17.99 -6.48
C ILE A 18 -24.55 18.45 -5.75
N CYS A 19 -24.76 19.77 -5.71
CA CYS A 19 -25.97 20.34 -5.12
C CYS A 19 -27.04 20.48 -6.17
N LEU A 20 -28.24 19.97 -5.90
CA LEU A 20 -29.44 20.08 -6.73
C LEU A 20 -30.50 20.83 -5.92
N PRO A 21 -30.55 22.19 -5.97
CA PRO A 21 -31.57 22.96 -5.25
C PRO A 21 -33.00 22.56 -5.64
N GLN A 22 -33.88 22.56 -4.68
CA GLN A 22 -35.24 22.01 -4.87
C GLN A 22 -36.05 22.79 -5.92
N ASP A 23 -35.91 24.10 -5.95
CA ASP A 23 -36.55 25.00 -6.93
C ASP A 23 -36.04 24.71 -8.35
N VAL A 24 -34.75 24.57 -8.53
CA VAL A 24 -34.11 24.23 -9.83
C VAL A 24 -34.55 22.86 -10.33
N GLN A 25 -34.77 21.89 -9.44
CA GLN A 25 -35.27 20.55 -9.83
C GLN A 25 -36.69 20.59 -10.38
N ALA A 26 -37.49 21.61 -10.02
CA ALA A 26 -38.86 21.79 -10.48
C ALA A 26 -38.96 22.53 -11.80
N GLU A 27 -37.86 23.13 -12.29
CA GLU A 27 -37.84 23.85 -13.56
C GLU A 27 -37.93 22.92 -14.77
N ALA A 28 -38.72 23.33 -15.77
CA ALA A 28 -38.75 22.66 -17.07
C ALA A 28 -37.67 23.25 -17.99
N TYR A 29 -36.92 22.37 -18.66
CA TYR A 29 -35.91 22.76 -19.62
C TYR A 29 -35.89 21.80 -20.82
N ASP A 30 -35.63 22.32 -22.00
CA ASP A 30 -35.51 21.52 -23.22
C ASP A 30 -34.06 21.04 -23.39
N TRP A 31 -33.78 19.86 -22.85
CA TRP A 31 -32.47 19.30 -22.81
C TRP A 31 -31.97 18.87 -24.18
N PRO A 32 -30.78 19.32 -24.64
CA PRO A 32 -30.20 18.82 -25.88
C PRO A 32 -30.03 17.30 -25.84
N VAL A 33 -30.35 16.60 -26.93
CA VAL A 33 -30.20 15.14 -27.03
C VAL A 33 -28.78 14.69 -26.67
N ALA A 34 -27.78 15.43 -27.09
CA ALA A 34 -26.37 15.18 -26.78
C ALA A 34 -26.00 15.21 -25.26
N PHE A 35 -26.90 15.77 -24.41
CA PHE A 35 -26.72 15.70 -22.97
C PHE A 35 -26.76 14.25 -22.44
N PHE A 36 -27.57 13.41 -23.09
CA PHE A 36 -27.81 12.02 -22.71
C PHE A 36 -26.83 11.05 -23.38
N ASP A 37 -25.92 11.53 -24.23
CA ASP A 37 -24.92 10.67 -24.89
C ASP A 37 -24.01 10.01 -23.86
N ARG A 38 -23.72 8.74 -24.10
CA ARG A 38 -22.74 7.98 -23.30
C ARG A 38 -21.35 8.62 -23.44
N ARG A 39 -20.74 8.92 -22.31
CA ARG A 39 -19.36 9.44 -22.23
C ARG A 39 -18.45 8.41 -21.61
N VAL A 40 -17.26 8.25 -22.18
CA VAL A 40 -16.19 7.40 -21.66
C VAL A 40 -15.12 8.30 -21.05
N TRP A 41 -14.75 8.01 -19.81
CA TRP A 41 -13.68 8.69 -19.10
C TRP A 41 -12.47 7.79 -19.01
N HIS A 42 -11.31 8.30 -19.41
CA HIS A 42 -10.06 7.58 -19.34
C HIS A 42 -9.24 8.16 -18.19
N VAL A 43 -8.81 7.28 -17.27
CA VAL A 43 -7.86 7.61 -16.21
C VAL A 43 -6.47 7.42 -16.79
N GLY A 44 -5.68 8.50 -16.85
CA GLY A 44 -4.30 8.45 -17.35
C GLY A 44 -3.36 7.75 -16.35
N ARG A 45 -2.24 7.23 -16.86
CA ARG A 45 -1.16 6.69 -16.03
C ARG A 45 0.11 7.48 -16.34
N PRO A 46 0.52 8.43 -15.49
CA PRO A 46 1.76 9.19 -15.70
C PRO A 46 2.97 8.26 -15.63
N VAL A 47 3.79 8.32 -16.67
CA VAL A 47 5.06 7.56 -16.75
C VAL A 47 6.17 8.30 -16.02
N PRO A 48 7.16 7.61 -15.43
CA PRO A 48 8.26 8.26 -14.74
C PRO A 48 9.13 9.08 -15.71
N GLU A 49 9.51 10.28 -15.30
CA GLU A 49 10.52 11.07 -16.01
C GLU A 49 11.86 10.32 -15.99
N LYS A 50 12.50 10.20 -17.16
CA LYS A 50 13.75 9.43 -17.31
C LYS A 50 14.87 9.86 -16.36
N ALA A 51 15.06 11.19 -16.20
CA ALA A 51 16.09 11.72 -15.31
C ALA A 51 15.77 11.45 -13.81
N ALA A 52 14.50 11.54 -13.41
CA ALA A 52 14.08 11.21 -12.05
C ALA A 52 14.28 9.71 -11.77
N LEU A 53 13.89 8.85 -12.69
CA LEU A 53 14.10 7.40 -12.59
C LEU A 53 15.60 7.05 -12.50
N ALA A 54 16.46 7.68 -13.30
CA ALA A 54 17.90 7.45 -13.25
C ALA A 54 18.48 7.78 -11.86
N ARG A 55 18.12 8.94 -11.30
CA ARG A 55 18.55 9.31 -9.93
C ARG A 55 18.05 8.31 -8.88
N ALA A 56 16.82 7.84 -9.00
CA ALA A 56 16.26 6.83 -8.11
C ALA A 56 17.03 5.51 -8.20
N LEU A 57 17.35 5.07 -9.41
CA LEU A 57 18.15 3.85 -9.67
C LEU A 57 19.54 3.94 -9.07
N ASP A 58 20.20 5.09 -9.14
CA ASP A 58 21.53 5.29 -8.52
C ASP A 58 21.45 5.09 -7.01
N VAL A 59 20.40 5.61 -6.36
CA VAL A 59 20.17 5.42 -4.91
C VAL A 59 19.89 3.96 -4.60
N ILE A 60 18.97 3.31 -5.33
CA ILE A 60 18.59 1.90 -5.11
C ILE A 60 19.80 0.98 -5.28
N ARG A 61 20.58 1.13 -6.35
CA ARG A 61 21.76 0.29 -6.62
C ARG A 61 22.86 0.44 -5.57
N SER A 62 22.93 1.57 -4.90
CA SER A 62 23.91 1.82 -3.84
C SER A 62 23.48 1.27 -2.46
N ALA A 63 22.25 0.77 -2.35
CA ALA A 63 21.70 0.29 -1.09
C ALA A 63 22.33 -1.05 -0.66
N GLN A 64 22.56 -1.19 0.63
CA GLN A 64 22.98 -2.44 1.27
C GLN A 64 21.78 -3.15 1.92
N ARG A 65 20.81 -2.38 2.40
CA ARG A 65 19.64 -2.87 3.14
C ARG A 65 18.37 -2.15 2.65
N PRO A 66 18.03 -2.25 1.35
CA PRO A 66 16.84 -1.58 0.83
C PRO A 66 15.56 -2.24 1.35
N LEU A 67 14.53 -1.43 1.63
CA LEU A 67 13.19 -1.89 1.98
C LEU A 67 12.16 -1.21 1.09
N ILE A 68 11.30 -1.99 0.42
CA ILE A 68 10.14 -1.45 -0.24
C ILE A 68 9.01 -1.27 0.79
N VAL A 69 8.37 -0.09 0.77
CA VAL A 69 7.14 0.19 1.52
C VAL A 69 6.00 0.40 0.52
N ALA A 70 5.18 -0.62 0.36
CA ALA A 70 4.06 -0.64 -0.57
C ALA A 70 2.82 -0.01 0.08
N GLY A 71 2.32 1.07 -0.50
CA GLY A 71 1.09 1.75 -0.07
C GLY A 71 -0.12 1.40 -0.91
N GLY A 72 -1.27 1.99 -0.57
CA GLY A 72 -2.53 1.84 -1.31
C GLY A 72 -2.44 2.20 -2.79
N GLY A 73 -1.52 3.09 -3.17
CA GLY A 73 -1.30 3.44 -4.58
C GLY A 73 -0.85 2.27 -5.45
N VAL A 74 -0.24 1.22 -4.88
CA VAL A 74 0.06 -0.02 -5.62
C VAL A 74 -1.22 -0.78 -5.96
N VAL A 75 -2.14 -0.87 -4.99
CA VAL A 75 -3.44 -1.54 -5.18
C VAL A 75 -4.29 -0.74 -6.18
N TYR A 76 -4.42 0.58 -6.01
CA TYR A 76 -5.20 1.44 -6.89
C TYR A 76 -4.65 1.53 -8.32
N ALA A 77 -3.35 1.36 -8.49
CA ALA A 77 -2.73 1.29 -9.82
C ALA A 77 -2.85 -0.08 -10.49
N ASP A 78 -3.45 -1.09 -9.80
CA ASP A 78 -3.45 -2.48 -10.26
C ASP A 78 -2.01 -2.97 -10.55
N ALA A 79 -1.09 -2.71 -9.63
CA ALA A 79 0.36 -2.89 -9.80
C ALA A 79 0.95 -4.02 -8.95
N SER A 80 0.10 -4.81 -8.29
CA SER A 80 0.55 -5.89 -7.39
C SER A 80 1.33 -6.98 -8.11
N ALA A 81 0.99 -7.29 -9.38
CA ALA A 81 1.74 -8.23 -10.17
C ALA A 81 3.17 -7.73 -10.45
N GLN A 82 3.31 -6.47 -10.85
CA GLN A 82 4.60 -5.84 -11.12
C GLN A 82 5.46 -5.70 -9.85
N LEU A 83 4.82 -5.45 -8.71
CA LEU A 83 5.51 -5.44 -7.41
C LEU A 83 6.10 -6.81 -7.08
N ARG A 84 5.32 -7.89 -7.25
CA ARG A 84 5.80 -9.27 -7.04
C ARG A 84 6.94 -9.65 -7.98
N GLU A 85 6.84 -9.28 -9.25
CA GLU A 85 7.91 -9.52 -10.24
C GLU A 85 9.19 -8.80 -9.83
N LEU A 86 9.13 -7.52 -9.49
CA LEU A 86 10.28 -6.75 -9.02
C LEU A 86 10.89 -7.35 -7.75
N ALA A 87 10.07 -7.65 -6.75
CA ALA A 87 10.51 -8.23 -5.48
C ALA A 87 11.18 -9.61 -5.68
N SER A 88 10.61 -10.45 -6.54
CA SER A 88 11.18 -11.76 -6.88
C SER A 88 12.53 -11.63 -7.59
N ALA A 89 12.64 -10.69 -8.55
CA ALA A 89 13.84 -10.49 -9.34
C ALA A 89 14.98 -9.88 -8.53
N THR A 90 14.68 -8.95 -7.62
CA THR A 90 15.70 -8.21 -6.86
C THR A 90 15.97 -8.78 -5.47
N GLY A 91 15.04 -9.54 -4.93
CA GLY A 91 15.11 -10.03 -3.54
C GLY A 91 14.90 -8.94 -2.48
N ILE A 92 14.50 -7.72 -2.86
CA ILE A 92 14.23 -6.65 -1.90
C ILE A 92 13.01 -7.04 -1.05
N PRO A 93 13.10 -6.98 0.31
CA PRO A 93 11.94 -7.21 1.16
C PRO A 93 10.88 -6.11 0.97
N VAL A 94 9.61 -6.53 1.04
CA VAL A 94 8.44 -5.67 0.84
C VAL A 94 7.60 -5.66 2.10
N ALA A 95 7.49 -4.50 2.71
CA ALA A 95 6.53 -4.22 3.77
C ALA A 95 5.30 -3.50 3.19
N ASP A 96 4.13 -3.76 3.72
CA ASP A 96 2.92 -3.04 3.34
C ASP A 96 2.52 -1.97 4.39
N THR A 97 1.82 -0.95 3.93
CA THR A 97 1.14 -0.01 4.82
C THR A 97 -0.27 -0.52 5.10
N HIS A 98 -0.99 0.13 6.02
CA HIS A 98 -2.39 -0.20 6.29
C HIS A 98 -3.25 -0.22 5.00
N ALA A 99 -3.16 0.85 4.19
CA ALA A 99 -3.87 0.96 2.92
C ALA A 99 -3.27 0.11 1.79
N GLY A 100 -2.03 -0.35 1.96
CA GLY A 100 -1.32 -1.18 0.99
C GLY A 100 -1.39 -2.68 1.29
N LYS A 101 -2.09 -3.08 2.37
CA LYS A 101 -2.15 -4.48 2.77
C LYS A 101 -2.77 -5.35 1.67
N GLY A 102 -2.04 -6.41 1.31
CA GLY A 102 -2.35 -7.24 0.15
C GLY A 102 -1.71 -6.79 -1.16
N ALA A 103 -1.01 -5.64 -1.21
CA ALA A 103 -0.22 -5.25 -2.39
C ALA A 103 0.80 -6.32 -2.79
N ILE A 104 1.31 -7.04 -1.81
CA ILE A 104 2.04 -8.30 -1.98
C ILE A 104 1.33 -9.40 -1.19
N ASN A 105 1.26 -10.62 -1.71
CA ASN A 105 0.69 -11.75 -0.99
C ASN A 105 1.51 -12.04 0.27
N TRP A 106 0.86 -12.38 1.37
CA TRP A 106 1.52 -12.65 2.65
C TRP A 106 2.56 -13.77 2.60
N ASP A 107 2.36 -14.76 1.71
CA ASP A 107 3.21 -15.95 1.53
C ASP A 107 4.32 -15.74 0.47
N HIS A 108 4.45 -14.54 -0.09
CA HIS A 108 5.53 -14.25 -1.04
C HIS A 108 6.87 -14.22 -0.31
N PRO A 109 7.95 -14.82 -0.85
CA PRO A 109 9.27 -14.90 -0.17
C PRO A 109 9.90 -13.57 0.23
N SER A 110 9.47 -12.47 -0.40
CA SER A 110 9.93 -11.12 -0.05
C SER A 110 8.94 -10.36 0.85
N ALA A 111 7.74 -10.90 1.14
CA ALA A 111 6.79 -10.24 2.02
C ALA A 111 7.27 -10.29 3.46
N VAL A 112 7.17 -9.18 4.19
CA VAL A 112 7.58 -9.10 5.61
C VAL A 112 6.48 -8.52 6.50
N GLY A 113 5.25 -8.39 5.97
CA GLY A 113 4.08 -7.89 6.69
C GLY A 113 4.00 -6.37 6.76
N GLY A 114 3.10 -5.89 7.61
CA GLY A 114 2.84 -4.46 7.78
C GLY A 114 4.00 -3.71 8.44
N VAL A 115 4.23 -2.44 8.08
CA VAL A 115 5.23 -1.56 8.70
C VAL A 115 4.56 -0.44 9.50
N GLY A 116 5.20 -0.02 10.57
CA GLY A 116 4.82 1.14 11.38
C GLY A 116 4.29 0.78 12.77
N SER A 117 3.47 1.66 13.36
CA SER A 117 2.99 1.54 14.75
C SER A 117 2.25 0.23 15.04
N THR A 118 1.54 -0.29 14.06
CA THR A 118 0.80 -1.55 14.10
C THR A 118 1.36 -2.56 13.10
N GLY A 119 2.66 -2.47 12.83
CA GLY A 119 3.37 -3.35 11.90
C GLY A 119 3.84 -4.66 12.52
N SER A 120 4.29 -5.58 11.67
CA SER A 120 4.93 -6.83 12.08
C SER A 120 6.30 -6.58 12.71
N ALA A 121 6.74 -7.48 13.59
CA ALA A 121 8.10 -7.43 14.13
C ALA A 121 9.16 -7.53 13.02
N ALA A 122 8.90 -8.32 11.99
CA ALA A 122 9.80 -8.50 10.86
C ALA A 122 9.99 -7.20 10.05
N ALA A 123 8.88 -6.61 9.58
CA ALA A 123 8.93 -5.37 8.80
C ALA A 123 9.56 -4.22 9.61
N ASN A 124 9.19 -4.09 10.89
CA ASN A 124 9.72 -3.04 11.75
C ASN A 124 11.21 -3.21 12.04
N ALA A 125 11.70 -4.45 12.24
CA ALA A 125 13.12 -4.72 12.42
C ALA A 125 13.94 -4.37 11.16
N LEU A 126 13.42 -4.64 9.97
CA LEU A 126 14.06 -4.27 8.71
C LEU A 126 14.00 -2.76 8.48
N ALA A 127 12.85 -2.13 8.72
CA ALA A 127 12.68 -0.68 8.58
C ALA A 127 13.64 0.12 9.47
N HIS A 128 13.86 -0.35 10.71
CA HIS A 128 14.77 0.29 11.66
C HIS A 128 16.23 0.32 11.20
N ARG A 129 16.63 -0.60 10.32
CA ARG A 129 18.00 -0.77 9.82
C ARG A 129 18.14 -0.53 8.32
N ALA A 130 17.09 -0.06 7.66
CA ALA A 130 17.11 0.22 6.24
C ALA A 130 18.00 1.44 5.94
N ASP A 131 18.91 1.32 4.99
CA ASP A 131 19.73 2.42 4.47
C ASP A 131 19.05 3.12 3.28
N VAL A 132 18.13 2.42 2.61
CA VAL A 132 17.29 2.98 1.55
C VAL A 132 15.85 2.48 1.73
N VAL A 133 14.90 3.40 1.82
CA VAL A 133 13.46 3.11 1.84
C VAL A 133 12.86 3.51 0.51
N ILE A 134 12.23 2.54 -0.17
CA ILE A 134 11.60 2.73 -1.48
C ILE A 134 10.09 2.75 -1.26
N GLY A 135 9.51 3.95 -1.11
CA GLY A 135 8.07 4.11 -0.97
C GLY A 135 7.36 4.08 -2.31
N ILE A 136 6.37 3.20 -2.45
CA ILE A 136 5.59 3.08 -3.68
C ILE A 136 4.12 3.29 -3.35
N GLY A 137 3.54 4.39 -3.82
CA GLY A 137 2.14 4.72 -3.60
C GLY A 137 1.76 4.90 -2.12
N THR A 138 2.68 5.31 -1.27
CA THR A 138 2.45 5.59 0.15
C THR A 138 2.51 7.07 0.46
N ARG A 139 1.72 7.51 1.44
CA ARG A 139 1.72 8.90 1.95
C ARG A 139 2.58 9.07 3.20
N TYR A 140 3.14 8.00 3.74
CA TYR A 140 3.91 8.02 4.99
C TYR A 140 3.15 8.74 6.13
N SER A 141 1.99 8.21 6.49
CA SER A 141 1.25 8.69 7.65
C SER A 141 2.01 8.40 8.95
N ASP A 142 1.58 9.01 10.04
CA ASP A 142 2.12 8.74 11.38
C ASP A 142 2.14 7.25 11.73
N PHE A 143 1.09 6.50 11.36
CA PHE A 143 1.05 5.06 11.59
C PHE A 143 2.15 4.33 10.83
N THR A 144 2.34 4.64 9.55
CA THR A 144 3.38 4.02 8.71
C THR A 144 4.79 4.32 9.20
N THR A 145 5.02 5.53 9.71
CA THR A 145 6.34 5.97 10.17
C THR A 145 6.55 5.77 11.67
N ALA A 146 5.55 5.24 12.40
CA ALA A 146 5.55 5.21 13.87
C ALA A 146 5.96 6.57 14.46
N SER A 147 5.28 7.65 14.03
CA SER A 147 5.58 9.03 14.39
C SER A 147 7.04 9.42 14.10
N HIS A 148 7.54 9.05 12.91
CA HIS A 148 8.90 9.29 12.44
C HIS A 148 10.02 8.55 13.23
N THR A 149 9.71 7.45 13.91
CA THR A 149 10.70 6.72 14.71
C THR A 149 11.15 5.40 14.08
N ILE A 150 10.41 4.86 13.09
CA ILE A 150 10.68 3.51 12.58
C ILE A 150 11.91 3.44 11.68
N PHE A 151 12.16 4.47 10.87
CA PHE A 151 13.33 4.56 10.00
C PHE A 151 14.45 5.26 10.75
N ALA A 152 15.16 4.51 11.60
CA ALA A 152 16.03 5.07 12.63
C ALA A 152 17.49 5.23 12.21
N ASP A 153 17.90 4.72 11.05
CA ASP A 153 19.23 5.00 10.52
C ASP A 153 19.35 6.50 10.21
N PRO A 154 20.30 7.22 10.81
CA PRO A 154 20.45 8.67 10.60
C PRO A 154 20.79 9.03 9.14
N ASP A 155 21.37 8.11 8.40
CA ASP A 155 21.77 8.28 7.00
C ASP A 155 20.77 7.65 6.02
N VAL A 156 19.58 7.24 6.48
CA VAL A 156 18.54 6.63 5.64
C VAL A 156 18.14 7.56 4.50
N ARG A 157 18.13 7.02 3.30
CA ARG A 157 17.72 7.73 2.09
C ARG A 157 16.38 7.20 1.60
N PHE A 158 15.56 8.10 1.09
CA PHE A 158 14.25 7.76 0.56
C PHE A 158 14.22 7.89 -0.96
N VAL A 159 13.58 6.93 -1.62
CA VAL A 159 13.14 6.99 -3.01
C VAL A 159 11.62 6.88 -2.97
N ASN A 160 10.90 7.92 -3.38
CA ASN A 160 9.44 7.91 -3.32
C ASN A 160 8.82 7.96 -4.71
N ILE A 161 8.04 6.94 -5.03
CA ILE A 161 7.24 6.81 -6.24
C ILE A 161 5.80 7.10 -5.87
N ASN A 162 5.24 8.18 -6.37
CA ASN A 162 3.86 8.55 -6.10
C ASN A 162 3.28 9.36 -7.27
N ALA A 163 1.98 9.19 -7.55
CA ALA A 163 1.29 10.01 -8.56
C ALA A 163 1.20 11.48 -8.14
N LEU A 164 1.14 11.74 -6.82
CA LEU A 164 1.12 13.09 -6.25
C LEU A 164 2.54 13.53 -5.85
N GLY A 165 3.03 14.59 -6.49
CA GLY A 165 4.35 15.15 -6.21
C GLY A 165 4.55 15.60 -4.76
N PHE A 166 3.48 16.07 -4.10
CA PHE A 166 3.50 16.45 -2.70
C PHE A 166 3.87 15.28 -1.77
N ASP A 167 3.31 14.10 -2.01
CA ASP A 167 3.64 12.91 -1.22
C ASP A 167 5.00 12.32 -1.63
N ALA A 168 5.36 12.41 -2.91
CA ALA A 168 6.67 11.99 -3.39
C ALA A 168 7.82 12.78 -2.74
N ALA A 169 7.60 14.05 -2.36
CA ALA A 169 8.61 14.91 -1.76
C ALA A 169 8.91 14.63 -0.27
N LYS A 170 8.08 13.83 0.40
CA LYS A 170 8.24 13.56 1.84
C LYS A 170 9.59 12.93 2.16
N HIS A 171 10.09 13.21 3.35
CA HIS A 171 11.39 12.74 3.86
C HIS A 171 12.62 13.19 3.04
N GLY A 172 12.49 14.29 2.25
CA GLY A 172 13.59 14.74 1.40
C GLY A 172 13.99 13.73 0.32
N ALA A 173 13.05 12.91 -0.12
CA ALA A 173 13.28 11.77 -0.98
C ALA A 173 13.76 12.15 -2.39
N THR A 174 14.46 11.22 -3.04
CA THR A 174 14.59 11.19 -4.49
C THR A 174 13.23 10.87 -5.09
N MET A 175 12.57 11.89 -5.67
CA MET A 175 11.19 11.82 -6.14
C MET A 175 11.10 11.18 -7.51
N VAL A 176 10.10 10.31 -7.69
CA VAL A 176 9.63 9.81 -8.98
C VAL A 176 8.13 10.02 -9.05
N VAL A 177 7.68 11.11 -9.67
CA VAL A 177 6.25 11.38 -9.85
C VAL A 177 5.73 10.56 -11.00
N ALA A 178 5.00 9.48 -10.68
CA ALA A 178 4.49 8.52 -11.65
C ALA A 178 3.39 7.63 -11.07
N ASP A 179 2.62 7.00 -11.94
CA ASP A 179 1.77 5.86 -11.62
C ASP A 179 2.64 4.69 -11.12
N ALA A 180 2.18 3.98 -10.07
CA ALA A 180 2.96 2.90 -9.47
C ALA A 180 3.23 1.75 -10.44
N ARG A 181 2.29 1.41 -11.32
CA ARG A 181 2.44 0.33 -12.31
C ARG A 181 3.50 0.68 -13.35
N GLU A 182 3.42 1.89 -13.91
CA GLU A 182 4.37 2.36 -14.92
C GLU A 182 5.79 2.46 -14.34
N ALA A 183 5.91 2.93 -13.10
CA ALA A 183 7.19 3.02 -12.43
C ALA A 183 7.77 1.64 -12.09
N LEU A 184 6.97 0.68 -11.61
CA LEU A 184 7.41 -0.69 -11.32
C LEU A 184 7.91 -1.41 -12.57
N VAL A 185 7.23 -1.27 -13.71
CA VAL A 185 7.68 -1.81 -15.00
C VAL A 185 9.03 -1.21 -15.39
N ALA A 186 9.18 0.10 -15.26
CA ALA A 186 10.44 0.78 -15.59
C ALA A 186 11.59 0.37 -14.65
N LEU A 187 11.31 0.22 -13.35
CA LEU A 187 12.29 -0.27 -12.36
C LEU A 187 12.71 -1.71 -12.64
N ALA A 188 11.76 -2.61 -12.89
CA ALA A 188 12.05 -4.03 -13.18
C ALA A 188 12.99 -4.16 -14.38
N THR A 189 12.71 -3.40 -15.45
CA THR A 189 13.58 -3.37 -16.64
C THR A 189 14.97 -2.83 -16.31
N ALA A 190 15.05 -1.74 -15.55
CA ALA A 190 16.32 -1.09 -15.26
C ALA A 190 17.17 -1.84 -14.22
N LEU A 191 16.56 -2.64 -13.35
CA LEU A 191 17.23 -3.45 -12.32
C LEU A 191 17.47 -4.90 -12.78
N GLU A 192 17.28 -5.21 -14.05
CA GLU A 192 17.56 -6.55 -14.58
C GLU A 192 18.99 -7.00 -14.21
N GLY A 193 19.08 -8.16 -13.55
CA GLY A 193 20.35 -8.75 -13.08
C GLY A 193 20.94 -8.10 -11.81
N TRP A 194 20.26 -7.12 -11.20
CA TRP A 194 20.64 -6.58 -9.91
C TRP A 194 19.82 -7.24 -8.80
N GLU A 195 20.49 -7.71 -7.76
CA GLU A 195 19.87 -8.33 -6.59
C GLU A 195 20.51 -7.78 -5.31
N VAL A 196 19.75 -7.84 -4.21
CA VAL A 196 20.30 -7.59 -2.87
C VAL A 196 21.28 -8.70 -2.46
N ASP A 197 22.12 -8.40 -1.48
CA ASP A 197 23.01 -9.42 -0.89
C ASP A 197 22.21 -10.63 -0.38
N ALA A 198 22.74 -11.83 -0.65
CA ALA A 198 22.07 -13.09 -0.29
C ALA A 198 21.87 -13.25 1.23
N ALA A 199 22.79 -12.74 2.05
CA ALA A 199 22.66 -12.80 3.49
C ALA A 199 21.57 -11.85 3.99
N TYR A 200 21.42 -10.67 3.37
CA TYR A 200 20.33 -9.76 3.69
C TYR A 200 18.95 -10.33 3.28
N ARG A 201 18.87 -10.94 2.09
CA ARG A 201 17.67 -11.65 1.67
C ARG A 201 17.28 -12.75 2.65
N GLN A 202 18.27 -13.56 3.09
CA GLN A 202 18.01 -14.65 4.04
C GLN A 202 17.58 -14.11 5.41
N GLU A 203 18.18 -13.02 5.88
CA GLU A 203 17.78 -12.35 7.13
C GLU A 203 16.30 -11.93 7.07
N ALA A 204 15.84 -11.35 5.95
CA ALA A 204 14.44 -10.94 5.80
C ALA A 204 13.49 -12.15 5.85
N ILE A 205 13.85 -13.25 5.18
CA ILE A 205 13.10 -14.51 5.21
C ILE A 205 13.02 -15.08 6.63
N ASP A 206 14.13 -15.09 7.36
CA ASP A 206 14.20 -15.64 8.73
C ASP A 206 13.37 -14.80 9.70
N LEU A 207 13.38 -13.47 9.56
CA LEU A 207 12.56 -12.56 10.34
C LEU A 207 11.07 -12.77 10.07
N ASP A 208 10.68 -12.89 8.80
CA ASP A 208 9.28 -13.17 8.48
C ASP A 208 8.86 -14.55 8.99
N ALA A 209 9.67 -15.59 8.79
CA ALA A 209 9.37 -16.92 9.30
C ALA A 209 9.20 -16.95 10.83
N ALA A 210 9.97 -16.14 11.57
CA ALA A 210 9.77 -15.98 13.00
C ALA A 210 8.44 -15.29 13.31
N TRP A 211 8.10 -14.22 12.59
CA TRP A 211 6.85 -13.52 12.73
C TRP A 211 5.63 -14.38 12.39
N GLN A 212 5.71 -15.21 11.34
CA GLN A 212 4.62 -16.12 10.99
C GLN A 212 4.34 -17.15 12.10
N ARG A 213 5.39 -17.63 12.80
CA ARG A 213 5.20 -18.53 13.97
C ARG A 213 4.49 -17.82 15.13
N GLU A 214 4.80 -16.54 15.38
CA GLU A 214 4.09 -15.74 16.39
C GLU A 214 2.63 -15.52 16.00
N THR A 215 2.37 -15.25 14.72
CA THR A 215 1.01 -15.12 14.19
C THR A 215 0.21 -16.42 14.36
N ASP A 216 0.81 -17.58 14.03
CA ASP A 216 0.17 -18.89 14.24
C ASP A 216 -0.13 -19.13 15.72
N ALA A 217 0.78 -18.77 16.62
CA ALA A 217 0.56 -18.87 18.05
C ALA A 217 -0.59 -17.96 18.54
N CYS A 218 -0.74 -16.77 17.93
CA CYS A 218 -1.88 -15.89 18.22
C CYS A 218 -3.20 -16.45 17.70
N TYR A 219 -3.21 -17.09 16.55
CA TYR A 219 -4.39 -17.69 15.94
C TYR A 219 -4.91 -18.92 16.68
N HIS A 220 -4.04 -19.65 17.40
CA HIS A 220 -4.35 -20.91 18.09
C HIS A 220 -4.12 -20.81 19.60
N ARG A 221 -4.46 -19.67 20.21
CA ARG A 221 -4.15 -19.37 21.59
C ARG A 221 -4.90 -20.22 22.63
N ASP A 222 -6.09 -20.75 22.27
CA ASP A 222 -6.99 -21.50 23.15
C ASP A 222 -7.33 -20.73 24.44
N HIS A 223 -7.86 -19.52 24.27
CA HIS A 223 -8.07 -18.55 25.36
C HIS A 223 -9.13 -18.99 26.36
N GLY A 224 -9.99 -19.92 26.02
CA GLY A 224 -11.03 -20.45 26.93
C GLY A 224 -12.44 -20.42 26.33
N PRO A 225 -13.52 -20.23 27.13
CA PRO A 225 -14.89 -20.41 26.64
C PRO A 225 -15.32 -19.43 25.54
N LEU A 226 -14.67 -18.26 25.46
CA LEU A 226 -14.86 -17.29 24.38
C LEU A 226 -13.53 -17.09 23.66
N PRO A 227 -13.52 -17.08 22.32
CA PRO A 227 -12.29 -16.91 21.57
C PRO A 227 -11.68 -15.52 21.79
N ALA A 228 -10.35 -15.42 21.79
CA ALA A 228 -9.66 -14.15 21.67
C ALA A 228 -9.87 -13.56 20.27
N GLN A 229 -9.74 -12.24 20.13
CA GLN A 229 -9.87 -11.55 18.83
C GLN A 229 -8.95 -12.15 17.76
N THR A 230 -7.74 -12.54 18.15
CA THR A 230 -6.75 -13.12 17.22
C THR A 230 -7.14 -14.52 16.75
N GLU A 231 -7.82 -15.31 17.56
CA GLU A 231 -8.37 -16.61 17.17
C GLU A 231 -9.51 -16.46 16.15
N VAL A 232 -10.32 -15.39 16.31
CA VAL A 232 -11.35 -15.04 15.31
C VAL A 232 -10.68 -14.67 13.97
N PHE A 233 -9.56 -13.95 13.98
CA PHE A 233 -8.82 -13.64 12.77
C PHE A 233 -8.28 -14.90 12.07
N GLY A 234 -7.73 -15.85 12.84
CA GLY A 234 -7.26 -17.12 12.32
C GLY A 234 -8.38 -17.90 11.63
N ALA A 235 -9.51 -18.06 12.33
CA ALA A 235 -10.68 -18.76 11.79
C ALA A 235 -11.24 -18.07 10.51
N LEU A 236 -11.27 -16.74 10.49
CA LEU A 236 -11.69 -15.97 9.30
C LEU A 236 -10.71 -16.14 8.13
N ASN A 237 -9.40 -16.08 8.38
CA ASN A 237 -8.40 -16.32 7.34
C ASN A 237 -8.52 -17.70 6.69
N GLU A 238 -8.88 -18.73 7.47
CA GLU A 238 -9.09 -20.09 6.96
C GLU A 238 -10.38 -20.22 6.17
N LEU A 239 -11.43 -19.50 6.54
CA LEU A 239 -12.76 -19.60 5.93
C LEU A 239 -12.93 -18.74 4.68
N MET A 240 -12.20 -17.64 4.58
CA MET A 240 -12.36 -16.67 3.49
C MET A 240 -11.79 -17.17 2.18
N GLY A 241 -12.62 -17.08 1.14
CA GLY A 241 -12.23 -17.35 -0.24
C GLY A 241 -11.61 -16.12 -0.92
N PRO A 242 -11.12 -16.28 -2.16
CA PRO A 242 -10.39 -15.21 -2.87
C PRO A 242 -11.24 -14.00 -3.26
N LYS A 243 -12.57 -14.07 -3.12
CA LYS A 243 -13.51 -12.98 -3.40
C LYS A 243 -14.09 -12.33 -2.16
N ASP A 244 -13.75 -12.85 -0.99
CA ASP A 244 -14.22 -12.28 0.26
C ASP A 244 -13.32 -11.13 0.67
N VAL A 245 -13.91 -10.06 1.21
CA VAL A 245 -13.21 -8.85 1.61
C VAL A 245 -13.43 -8.60 3.08
N VAL A 246 -12.35 -8.39 3.83
CA VAL A 246 -12.42 -7.88 5.19
C VAL A 246 -12.46 -6.35 5.12
N ILE A 247 -13.51 -5.76 5.69
CA ILE A 247 -13.66 -4.31 5.77
C ILE A 247 -13.47 -3.88 7.22
N ASN A 248 -12.63 -2.90 7.43
CA ASN A 248 -12.36 -2.36 8.75
C ASN A 248 -12.14 -0.83 8.70
N ALA A 249 -12.24 -0.16 9.83
CA ALA A 249 -12.10 1.28 9.91
C ALA A 249 -11.18 1.70 11.07
N ALA A 250 -11.73 2.15 12.18
CA ALA A 250 -10.99 2.71 13.29
C ALA A 250 -11.06 1.86 14.57
N GLY A 251 -10.06 2.00 15.42
CA GLY A 251 -9.96 1.32 16.71
C GLY A 251 -8.75 0.40 16.84
N SER A 252 -8.70 -0.42 17.89
CA SER A 252 -7.59 -1.37 18.11
C SER A 252 -7.61 -2.55 17.12
N MET A 253 -8.81 -3.04 16.77
CA MET A 253 -8.96 -4.17 15.84
C MET A 253 -8.31 -3.92 14.48
N PRO A 254 -8.46 -2.77 13.80
CA PRO A 254 -7.74 -2.48 12.57
C PRO A 254 -6.22 -2.53 12.70
N GLY A 255 -5.68 -2.14 13.85
CA GLY A 255 -4.26 -2.26 14.14
C GLY A 255 -3.81 -3.73 14.21
N ASP A 256 -4.54 -4.56 14.93
CA ASP A 256 -4.28 -5.99 15.03
C ASP A 256 -4.47 -6.69 13.67
N LEU A 257 -5.46 -6.27 12.88
CA LEU A 257 -5.65 -6.76 11.51
C LEU A 257 -4.48 -6.38 10.59
N GLN A 258 -3.96 -5.13 10.66
CA GLN A 258 -2.76 -4.78 9.90
C GLN A 258 -1.59 -5.70 10.26
N CYS A 259 -1.42 -5.96 11.54
CA CYS A 259 -0.33 -6.76 12.08
C CYS A 259 -0.40 -8.22 11.66
N LEU A 260 -1.58 -8.83 11.79
CA LEU A 260 -1.75 -10.28 11.78
C LEU A 260 -2.47 -10.83 10.54
N TRP A 261 -3.24 -10.01 9.79
CA TRP A 261 -4.04 -10.50 8.68
C TRP A 261 -3.18 -10.96 7.51
N ARG A 262 -3.44 -12.17 7.02
CA ARG A 262 -2.77 -12.79 5.88
C ARG A 262 -3.58 -12.58 4.61
N ALA A 263 -3.36 -11.45 3.94
CA ALA A 263 -4.02 -11.14 2.68
C ALA A 263 -3.43 -11.97 1.52
N THR A 264 -4.28 -12.67 0.77
CA THR A 264 -3.90 -13.49 -0.37
C THR A 264 -4.10 -12.80 -1.71
N THR A 265 -4.89 -11.73 -1.75
CA THR A 265 -5.14 -10.91 -2.93
C THR A 265 -5.14 -9.42 -2.56
N PRO A 266 -4.86 -8.52 -3.52
CA PRO A 266 -4.82 -7.07 -3.25
C PRO A 266 -6.15 -6.48 -2.77
N GLU A 267 -7.27 -7.11 -3.13
CA GLU A 267 -8.62 -6.60 -2.86
C GLU A 267 -9.24 -7.22 -1.59
N GLN A 268 -8.56 -8.18 -0.96
CA GLN A 268 -9.09 -8.91 0.19
C GLN A 268 -9.14 -8.10 1.49
N TYR A 269 -8.43 -6.98 1.55
CA TYR A 269 -8.36 -6.13 2.72
C TYR A 269 -8.72 -4.69 2.34
N HIS A 270 -9.74 -4.13 3.00
CA HIS A 270 -10.17 -2.76 2.80
C HIS A 270 -10.25 -2.01 4.13
N VAL A 271 -9.69 -0.82 4.17
CA VAL A 271 -9.67 0.02 5.36
C VAL A 271 -10.03 1.47 5.03
N GLU A 272 -10.91 2.06 5.83
CA GLU A 272 -11.02 3.51 5.89
C GLU A 272 -9.85 4.05 6.71
N TYR A 273 -9.00 4.82 6.08
CA TYR A 273 -7.74 5.17 6.70
C TYR A 273 -7.56 6.68 6.96
N ALA A 274 -8.21 7.53 6.18
CA ALA A 274 -7.86 8.95 6.20
C ALA A 274 -8.38 9.69 7.46
N TYR A 275 -9.56 9.32 7.96
CA TYR A 275 -10.28 10.04 9.00
C TYR A 275 -10.66 9.18 10.20
N SER A 276 -10.32 7.91 10.19
CA SER A 276 -10.63 6.93 11.26
C SER A 276 -12.13 6.91 11.61
N CYS A 277 -12.97 6.82 10.58
CA CYS A 277 -14.42 6.89 10.71
C CYS A 277 -15.00 5.55 11.19
N MET A 278 -15.22 5.40 12.49
CA MET A 278 -15.96 4.25 13.04
C MET A 278 -17.35 4.14 12.43
N GLY A 279 -17.76 2.90 12.07
CA GLY A 279 -19.03 2.62 11.41
C GLY A 279 -18.94 2.58 9.89
N TYR A 280 -17.78 2.89 9.29
CA TYR A 280 -17.53 2.76 7.87
C TYR A 280 -17.75 1.33 7.35
N GLU A 281 -17.56 0.34 8.18
CA GLU A 281 -17.67 -1.09 7.88
C GLU A 281 -19.04 -1.50 7.34
N ILE A 282 -20.08 -0.73 7.65
CA ILE A 282 -21.45 -1.01 7.19
C ILE A 282 -21.75 -0.45 5.80
N PRO A 283 -21.40 0.80 5.46
CA PRO A 283 -21.68 1.36 4.14
C PRO A 283 -20.63 1.04 3.06
N ALA A 284 -19.51 0.46 3.40
CA ALA A 284 -18.38 0.17 2.50
C ALA A 284 -18.64 -0.95 1.49
#